data_ad502a9dcde6c3d31d56da18a14e199b
#
_entry.id   ad502a9dcde6c3d31d56da18a14e199b
#
_cell.length_a   1.000
_cell.length_b   1.000
_cell.length_c   1.000
_cell.angle_alpha   90.00
_cell.angle_beta   90.00
_cell.angle_gamma   90.00
#
_symmetry.space_group_name_H-M   'P 1'
#
loop_
_entity.id
_entity.type
_entity.pdbx_description
1 polymer ?
#
loop_
_entity_poly.entity_id
_entity_poly.type
_entity_poly.pdbx_seq_one_letter_code
_entity_poly.pdbx_strand_id
1 'polypeptide(L)'
;WKDLERSWNNRDINAEETKKEDKKNEEKDTRFIGVPTIGSDEVGTGDYFGPIVVTASYVDKEHMSLLNSLGVRDSKKITDDKIMKIAPQIIREVPHVTYILDNKTYNQNNHNMNKVKAILHNKVLCELAKKPNLKYDYIVVDQFCTPRNYFTYISGAKEKITKITF
;
A
#
# COMPACT_ATOMS: atom_id res chain seq x y z
N TRP A 1 34.51 9.30 16.93
CA TRP A 1 34.63 9.23 15.48
C TRP A 1 34.70 7.77 15.00
N LYS A 2 35.60 6.95 15.54
CA LYS A 2 35.75 5.51 15.23
C LYS A 2 34.51 4.67 15.55
N ASP A 3 33.74 5.04 16.55
CA ASP A 3 32.50 4.33 16.93
C ASP A 3 31.33 4.68 15.98
N LEU A 4 31.36 5.86 15.39
CA LEU A 4 30.44 6.26 14.33
C LEU A 4 30.71 5.49 13.02
N GLU A 5 31.97 5.31 12.63
CA GLU A 5 32.35 4.51 11.46
C GLU A 5 31.96 3.03 11.62
N ARG A 6 32.14 2.44 12.82
CA ARG A 6 31.66 1.07 13.10
C ARG A 6 30.15 0.93 12.99
N SER A 7 29.41 1.94 13.44
CA SER A 7 27.94 1.98 13.35
C SER A 7 27.46 2.10 11.90
N TRP A 8 28.21 2.78 11.03
CA TRP A 8 27.90 2.89 9.59
C TRP A 8 28.19 1.57 8.87
N ASN A 9 29.36 0.98 9.08
CA ASN A 9 29.73 -0.28 8.46
C ASN A 9 28.78 -1.44 8.84
N ASN A 10 28.30 -1.49 10.09
CA ASN A 10 27.31 -2.49 10.50
C ASN A 10 25.93 -2.27 9.86
N ARG A 11 25.55 -1.02 9.53
CA ARG A 11 24.29 -0.75 8.79
C ARG A 11 24.36 -1.23 7.34
N ASP A 12 25.51 -1.08 6.69
CA ASP A 12 25.70 -1.53 5.32
C ASP A 12 25.70 -3.07 5.19
N ILE A 13 26.26 -3.77 6.18
CA ILE A 13 26.24 -5.24 6.22
C ILE A 13 24.79 -5.76 6.39
N ASN A 14 24.02 -5.15 7.30
CA ASN A 14 22.62 -5.52 7.49
C ASN A 14 21.72 -5.16 6.28
N ALA A 15 22.07 -4.09 5.54
CA ALA A 15 21.37 -3.71 4.32
C ALA A 15 21.67 -4.66 3.13
N GLU A 16 22.85 -5.29 3.11
CA GLU A 16 23.19 -6.31 2.11
C GLU A 16 22.60 -7.68 2.44
N GLU A 17 22.48 -8.03 3.72
CA GLU A 17 21.82 -9.27 4.14
C GLU A 17 20.31 -9.21 3.92
N THR A 18 19.65 -8.11 4.24
CA THR A 18 18.24 -7.88 3.90
C THR A 18 17.99 -7.88 2.39
N LYS A 19 18.87 -7.30 1.59
CA LYS A 19 18.79 -7.38 0.11
C LYS A 19 19.00 -8.77 -0.46
N LYS A 20 19.68 -9.67 0.26
CA LYS A 20 19.86 -11.08 -0.14
C LYS A 20 18.67 -11.95 0.26
N GLU A 21 17.99 -11.64 1.37
CA GLU A 21 16.73 -12.30 1.77
C GLU A 21 15.57 -11.89 0.88
N ASP A 22 15.48 -10.61 0.52
CA ASP A 22 14.45 -10.09 -0.41
C ASP A 22 14.55 -10.71 -1.83
N LYS A 23 15.73 -11.14 -2.26
CA LYS A 23 15.92 -11.82 -3.55
C LYS A 23 15.48 -13.28 -3.56
N LYS A 24 15.21 -13.89 -2.42
CA LYS A 24 14.86 -15.31 -2.31
C LYS A 24 13.35 -15.57 -2.32
N ASN A 25 12.51 -14.55 -2.16
CA ASN A 25 11.05 -14.67 -2.01
C ASN A 25 10.23 -13.95 -3.09
N GLU A 26 10.79 -13.67 -4.28
CA GLU A 26 9.98 -13.26 -5.43
C GLU A 26 9.36 -14.50 -6.15
N GLU A 27 8.71 -15.39 -5.46
CA GLU A 27 7.62 -16.14 -6.06
C GLU A 27 6.48 -15.16 -6.30
N LYS A 28 6.32 -14.73 -7.55
CA LYS A 28 5.20 -13.87 -7.94
C LYS A 28 3.91 -14.54 -7.50
N ASP A 29 3.23 -13.95 -6.55
CA ASP A 29 1.91 -14.40 -6.16
C ASP A 29 0.95 -14.25 -7.35
N THR A 30 0.71 -15.35 -8.04
CA THR A 30 -0.12 -15.38 -9.25
C THR A 30 -1.60 -15.57 -8.94
N ARG A 31 -1.99 -15.73 -7.67
CA ARG A 31 -3.37 -16.02 -7.26
C ARG A 31 -4.38 -14.96 -7.70
N PHE A 32 -3.94 -13.72 -7.87
CA PHE A 32 -4.79 -12.58 -8.18
C PHE A 32 -4.74 -12.15 -9.65
N ILE A 33 -3.94 -12.83 -10.51
CA ILE A 33 -3.82 -12.46 -11.93
C ILE A 33 -5.13 -12.71 -12.65
N GLY A 34 -5.73 -11.62 -13.17
CA GLY A 34 -6.98 -11.66 -13.92
C GLY A 34 -8.23 -11.89 -13.07
N VAL A 35 -8.11 -11.89 -11.75
CA VAL A 35 -9.24 -12.01 -10.82
C VAL A 35 -9.62 -10.61 -10.33
N PRO A 36 -10.91 -10.22 -10.37
CA PRO A 36 -11.37 -8.94 -9.88
C PRO A 36 -11.00 -8.74 -8.40
N THR A 37 -10.16 -7.75 -8.13
CA THR A 37 -9.56 -7.55 -6.80
C THR A 37 -9.59 -6.08 -6.41
N ILE A 38 -9.85 -5.80 -5.13
CA ILE A 38 -9.60 -4.49 -4.52
C ILE A 38 -8.29 -4.59 -3.74
N GLY A 39 -7.32 -3.74 -4.07
CA GLY A 39 -6.05 -3.64 -3.34
C GLY A 39 -5.89 -2.28 -2.69
N SER A 40 -5.17 -2.19 -1.56
CA SER A 40 -4.80 -0.92 -0.95
C SER A 40 -3.34 -0.89 -0.52
N ASP A 41 -2.73 0.28 -0.71
CA ASP A 41 -1.33 0.56 -0.37
C ASP A 41 -1.18 2.00 0.13
N GLU A 42 -0.04 2.31 0.75
CA GLU A 42 0.24 3.63 1.29
C GLU A 42 1.61 4.17 0.85
N VAL A 43 1.72 5.51 0.89
CA VAL A 43 2.97 6.25 0.68
C VAL A 43 3.10 7.37 1.71
N GLY A 44 4.33 7.79 1.99
CA GLY A 44 4.64 8.90 2.91
C GLY A 44 4.84 8.49 4.37
N THR A 45 4.80 7.20 4.71
CA THR A 45 4.95 6.73 6.10
C THR A 45 6.38 6.80 6.62
N GLY A 46 7.37 6.91 5.73
CA GLY A 46 8.80 7.05 6.07
C GLY A 46 9.35 8.46 5.90
N ASP A 47 8.54 9.39 5.42
CA ASP A 47 8.98 10.75 5.10
C ASP A 47 8.89 11.65 6.31
N TYR A 48 9.89 12.54 6.48
CA TYR A 48 9.87 13.57 7.52
C TYR A 48 8.87 14.69 7.21
N PHE A 49 8.64 14.95 5.92
CA PHE A 49 7.77 16.00 5.42
C PHE A 49 6.83 15.43 4.38
N GLY A 50 5.58 15.84 4.43
CA GLY A 50 4.57 15.38 3.51
C GLY A 50 3.44 14.60 4.19
N PRO A 51 2.30 14.45 3.53
CA PRO A 51 1.17 13.71 4.06
C PRO A 51 1.38 12.20 3.92
N ILE A 52 0.64 11.43 4.73
CA ILE A 52 0.42 10.01 4.46
C ILE A 52 -0.74 9.91 3.48
N VAL A 53 -0.52 9.21 2.37
CA VAL A 53 -1.55 8.97 1.36
C VAL A 53 -1.84 7.48 1.28
N VAL A 54 -3.10 7.11 1.45
CA VAL A 54 -3.55 5.71 1.32
C VAL A 54 -4.56 5.64 0.20
N THR A 55 -4.37 4.70 -0.72
CA THR A 55 -5.27 4.49 -1.86
C THR A 55 -5.75 3.05 -1.90
N ALA A 56 -7.06 2.85 -2.12
CA ALA A 56 -7.60 1.59 -2.57
C ALA A 56 -7.98 1.68 -4.05
N SER A 57 -7.67 0.64 -4.82
CA SER A 57 -7.99 0.55 -6.25
C SER A 57 -8.66 -0.78 -6.57
N TYR A 58 -9.57 -0.77 -7.54
CA TYR A 58 -10.20 -1.97 -8.08
C TYR A 58 -9.58 -2.31 -9.42
N VAL A 59 -9.17 -3.56 -9.58
CA VAL A 59 -8.56 -4.08 -10.81
C VAL A 59 -9.22 -5.39 -11.19
N ASP A 60 -9.79 -5.44 -12.39
CA ASP A 60 -10.27 -6.64 -13.07
C ASP A 60 -9.41 -6.94 -14.30
N LYS A 61 -9.86 -7.84 -15.14
CA LYS A 61 -9.13 -8.27 -16.35
C LYS A 61 -8.90 -7.13 -17.34
N GLU A 62 -9.87 -6.21 -17.48
CA GLU A 62 -9.77 -5.08 -18.41
C GLU A 62 -8.77 -4.04 -17.87
N HIS A 63 -8.89 -3.69 -16.61
CA HIS A 63 -7.93 -2.80 -15.94
C HIS A 63 -6.52 -3.40 -15.93
N MET A 64 -6.37 -4.72 -15.73
CA MET A 64 -5.07 -5.39 -15.79
C MET A 64 -4.42 -5.24 -17.18
N SER A 65 -5.20 -5.36 -18.25
CA SER A 65 -4.72 -5.18 -19.61
C SER A 65 -4.26 -3.74 -19.86
N LEU A 66 -5.01 -2.76 -19.38
CA LEU A 66 -4.64 -1.35 -19.43
C LEU A 66 -3.32 -1.09 -18.66
N LEU A 67 -3.24 -1.54 -17.41
CA LEU A 67 -2.07 -1.34 -16.56
C LEU A 67 -0.80 -1.96 -17.17
N ASN A 68 -0.93 -3.16 -17.75
CA ASN A 68 0.16 -3.82 -18.47
C ASN A 68 0.60 -3.02 -19.71
N SER A 69 -0.33 -2.47 -20.49
CA SER A 69 -0.02 -1.65 -21.67
C SER A 69 0.71 -0.35 -21.31
N LEU A 70 0.41 0.23 -20.15
CA LEU A 70 1.10 1.40 -19.59
C LEU A 70 2.46 1.03 -18.97
N GLY A 71 2.74 -0.26 -18.84
CA GLY A 71 3.96 -0.77 -18.23
C GLY A 71 4.02 -0.50 -16.72
N VAL A 72 2.85 -0.56 -16.07
CA VAL A 72 2.76 -0.49 -14.60
C VAL A 72 3.43 -1.71 -13.99
N ARG A 73 4.21 -1.48 -12.97
CA ARG A 73 4.88 -2.50 -12.16
C ARG A 73 5.14 -1.91 -10.78
N ASP A 74 5.85 -2.62 -9.93
CA ASP A 74 6.28 -2.14 -8.61
C ASP A 74 6.83 -0.71 -8.72
N SER A 75 6.34 0.22 -7.90
CA SER A 75 6.71 1.64 -7.93
C SER A 75 8.20 1.86 -7.74
N LYS A 76 8.88 1.01 -7.00
CA LYS A 76 10.33 1.04 -6.80
C LYS A 76 11.13 0.72 -8.09
N LYS A 77 10.46 0.15 -9.11
CA LYS A 77 11.04 -0.23 -10.40
C LYS A 77 10.63 0.70 -11.55
N ILE A 78 9.92 1.79 -11.24
CA ILE A 78 9.45 2.79 -12.22
C ILE A 78 10.04 4.16 -11.84
N THR A 79 10.47 4.94 -12.85
CA THR A 79 10.96 6.30 -12.63
C THR A 79 9.81 7.26 -12.38
N ASP A 80 10.06 8.33 -11.61
CA ASP A 80 9.06 9.37 -11.31
C ASP A 80 8.51 10.01 -12.57
N ASP A 81 9.36 10.27 -13.57
CA ASP A 81 8.93 10.81 -14.89
C ASP A 81 7.90 9.89 -15.57
N LYS A 82 8.08 8.58 -15.46
CA LYS A 82 7.14 7.63 -16.03
C LYS A 82 5.86 7.61 -15.21
N ILE A 83 5.95 7.64 -13.88
CA ILE A 83 4.78 7.72 -12.98
C ILE A 83 3.96 8.95 -13.34
N MET A 84 4.57 10.12 -13.45
CA MET A 84 3.89 11.37 -13.82
C MET A 84 3.18 11.31 -15.17
N LYS A 85 3.73 10.57 -16.13
CA LYS A 85 3.12 10.40 -17.47
C LYS A 85 1.90 9.47 -17.46
N ILE A 86 1.95 8.37 -16.68
CA ILE A 86 0.88 7.35 -16.70
C ILE A 86 -0.21 7.60 -15.65
N ALA A 87 0.11 8.27 -14.55
CA ALA A 87 -0.81 8.50 -13.43
C ALA A 87 -2.13 9.17 -13.84
N PRO A 88 -2.18 10.21 -14.71
CA PRO A 88 -3.43 10.83 -15.12
C PRO A 88 -4.39 9.85 -15.80
N GLN A 89 -3.86 8.90 -16.58
CA GLN A 89 -4.67 7.89 -17.24
C GLN A 89 -5.18 6.85 -16.23
N ILE A 90 -4.32 6.38 -15.33
CA ILE A 90 -4.70 5.44 -14.27
C ILE A 90 -5.81 6.03 -13.40
N ILE A 91 -5.65 7.29 -12.96
CA ILE A 91 -6.64 8.00 -12.13
C ILE A 91 -7.98 8.11 -12.84
N ARG A 92 -8.01 8.32 -14.15
CA ARG A 92 -9.24 8.43 -14.93
C ARG A 92 -9.93 7.08 -15.14
N GLU A 93 -9.17 6.03 -15.42
CA GLU A 93 -9.71 4.75 -15.90
C GLU A 93 -9.93 3.72 -14.76
N VAL A 94 -9.11 3.74 -13.71
CA VAL A 94 -9.15 2.74 -12.64
C VAL A 94 -10.01 3.23 -11.48
N PRO A 95 -11.07 2.53 -11.09
CA PRO A 95 -11.87 2.89 -9.91
C PRO A 95 -11.00 2.88 -8.66
N HIS A 96 -10.98 3.98 -7.93
CA HIS A 96 -10.17 4.14 -6.74
C HIS A 96 -10.80 5.04 -5.69
N VAL A 97 -10.29 5.00 -4.48
CA VAL A 97 -10.55 5.93 -3.37
C VAL A 97 -9.22 6.25 -2.71
N THR A 98 -8.94 7.52 -2.53
CA THR A 98 -7.71 8.01 -1.90
C THR A 98 -8.05 8.83 -0.67
N TYR A 99 -7.31 8.61 0.42
CA TYR A 99 -7.33 9.44 1.61
C TYR A 99 -5.96 10.04 1.88
N ILE A 100 -5.93 11.34 2.17
CA ILE A 100 -4.73 12.09 2.48
C ILE A 100 -4.81 12.51 3.94
N LEU A 101 -3.84 12.08 4.75
CA LEU A 101 -3.70 12.48 6.14
C LEU A 101 -2.53 13.47 6.24
N ASP A 102 -2.83 14.72 6.51
CA ASP A 102 -1.83 15.76 6.70
C ASP A 102 -1.04 15.60 8.01
N ASN A 103 0.18 16.15 8.05
CA ASN A 103 1.09 16.05 9.17
C ASN A 103 0.52 16.69 10.44
N LYS A 104 -0.25 17.78 10.32
CA LYS A 104 -0.85 18.45 11.46
C LYS A 104 -1.85 17.53 12.16
N THR A 105 -2.73 16.91 11.39
CA THR A 105 -3.74 15.97 11.90
C THR A 105 -3.06 14.73 12.49
N TYR A 106 -2.02 14.20 11.84
CA TYR A 106 -1.25 13.08 12.36
C TYR A 106 -0.60 13.41 13.72
N ASN A 107 0.07 14.55 13.83
CA ASN A 107 0.81 14.94 15.03
C ASN A 107 -0.09 15.28 16.23
N GLN A 108 -1.34 15.68 16.00
CA GLN A 108 -2.29 15.97 17.07
C GLN A 108 -2.73 14.73 17.85
N ASN A 109 -2.58 13.55 17.29
CA ASN A 109 -3.23 12.34 17.81
C ASN A 109 -2.29 11.33 18.46
N ASN A 110 -0.99 11.58 18.51
CA ASN A 110 0.05 10.75 19.16
C ASN A 110 -0.19 9.21 18.98
N HIS A 111 -0.53 8.80 17.77
CA HIS A 111 -0.96 7.43 17.47
C HIS A 111 0.20 6.55 16.99
N ASN A 112 0.11 5.26 17.32
CA ASN A 112 0.94 4.24 16.68
C ASN A 112 0.70 4.24 15.16
N MET A 113 1.77 4.38 14.36
CA MET A 113 1.71 4.43 12.89
C MET A 113 0.92 3.26 12.30
N ASN A 114 1.14 2.03 12.78
CA ASN A 114 0.41 0.86 12.30
C ASN A 114 -1.10 0.94 12.56
N LYS A 115 -1.50 1.57 13.67
CA LYS A 115 -2.92 1.82 13.96
C LYS A 115 -3.50 2.84 12.99
N VAL A 116 -2.77 3.92 12.71
CA VAL A 116 -3.17 4.93 11.72
C VAL A 116 -3.33 4.29 10.35
N LYS A 117 -2.32 3.55 9.88
CA LYS A 117 -2.38 2.81 8.62
C LYS A 117 -3.60 1.91 8.54
N ALA A 118 -3.83 1.05 9.54
CA ALA A 118 -4.96 0.12 9.56
C ALA A 118 -6.32 0.83 9.45
N ILE A 119 -6.50 1.96 10.16
CA ILE A 119 -7.73 2.75 10.09
C ILE A 119 -7.91 3.35 8.70
N LEU A 120 -6.85 3.90 8.09
CA LEU A 120 -6.91 4.51 6.77
C LEU A 120 -7.17 3.47 5.68
N HIS A 121 -6.48 2.33 5.70
CA HIS A 121 -6.74 1.21 4.78
C HIS A 121 -8.19 0.74 4.88
N ASN A 122 -8.67 0.48 6.10
CA ASN A 122 -10.07 0.08 6.28
C ASN A 122 -11.05 1.12 5.73
N LYS A 123 -10.78 2.42 5.92
CA LYS A 123 -11.62 3.51 5.43
C LYS A 123 -11.73 3.51 3.90
N VAL A 124 -10.60 3.53 3.19
CA VAL A 124 -10.59 3.56 1.72
C VAL A 124 -11.17 2.27 1.11
N LEU A 125 -10.92 1.13 1.74
CA LEU A 125 -11.46 -0.17 1.32
C LEU A 125 -12.99 -0.23 1.49
N CYS A 126 -13.52 0.17 2.64
CA CYS A 126 -14.96 0.21 2.88
C CYS A 126 -15.66 1.15 1.89
N GLU A 127 -15.06 2.30 1.60
CA GLU A 127 -15.62 3.28 0.70
C GLU A 127 -15.62 2.80 -0.75
N LEU A 128 -14.51 2.18 -1.20
CA LEU A 128 -14.43 1.62 -2.55
C LEU A 128 -15.36 0.42 -2.73
N ALA A 129 -15.42 -0.48 -1.75
CA ALA A 129 -16.26 -1.68 -1.79
C ALA A 129 -17.76 -1.37 -1.86
N LYS A 130 -18.19 -0.18 -1.45
CA LYS A 130 -19.60 0.28 -1.54
C LYS A 130 -19.97 0.84 -2.89
N LYS A 131 -19.01 1.12 -3.78
CA LYS A 131 -19.34 1.66 -5.10
C LYS A 131 -20.22 0.66 -5.85
N PRO A 132 -21.37 1.10 -6.39
CA PRO A 132 -22.22 0.22 -7.16
C PRO A 132 -21.46 -0.29 -8.40
N ASN A 133 -21.79 -1.51 -8.81
CA ASN A 133 -21.23 -2.18 -9.99
C ASN A 133 -19.78 -2.74 -9.86
N LEU A 134 -19.12 -2.61 -8.72
CA LEU A 134 -17.86 -3.31 -8.48
C LEU A 134 -18.15 -4.72 -7.95
N LYS A 135 -17.83 -5.73 -8.74
CA LYS A 135 -17.82 -7.15 -8.31
C LYS A 135 -16.39 -7.57 -8.12
N TYR A 136 -16.03 -7.97 -6.93
CA TYR A 136 -14.68 -8.38 -6.58
C TYR A 136 -14.70 -9.72 -5.81
N ASP A 137 -13.66 -10.51 -6.01
CA ASP A 137 -13.49 -11.80 -5.35
C ASP A 137 -12.57 -11.69 -4.14
N TYR A 138 -11.60 -10.77 -4.20
CA TYR A 138 -10.60 -10.58 -3.14
C TYR A 138 -10.47 -9.12 -2.73
N ILE A 139 -10.09 -8.94 -1.46
CA ILE A 139 -9.55 -7.68 -0.93
C ILE A 139 -8.15 -7.98 -0.41
N VAL A 140 -7.16 -7.22 -0.91
CA VAL A 140 -5.75 -7.40 -0.58
C VAL A 140 -5.22 -6.15 0.08
N VAL A 141 -4.46 -6.33 1.16
CA VAL A 141 -3.75 -5.25 1.85
C VAL A 141 -2.29 -5.64 1.97
N ASP A 142 -1.38 -4.74 1.59
CA ASP A 142 0.05 -4.95 1.85
C ASP A 142 0.31 -5.10 3.36
N GLN A 143 1.04 -6.15 3.73
CA GLN A 143 1.17 -6.55 5.13
C GLN A 143 2.19 -5.66 5.86
N PHE A 144 1.75 -4.66 6.60
CA PHE A 144 2.57 -3.81 7.46
C PHE A 144 2.50 -4.17 8.95
N CYS A 145 1.61 -5.07 9.33
CA CYS A 145 1.50 -5.61 10.69
C CYS A 145 0.85 -7.00 10.66
N THR A 146 0.81 -7.70 11.80
CA THR A 146 0.13 -8.99 11.86
C THR A 146 -1.38 -8.82 11.65
N PRO A 147 -2.08 -9.79 11.01
CA PRO A 147 -3.53 -9.74 10.83
C PRO A 147 -4.29 -9.50 12.14
N ARG A 148 -3.85 -10.13 13.23
CA ARG A 148 -4.43 -9.92 14.56
C ARG A 148 -4.37 -8.46 14.99
N ASN A 149 -3.23 -7.80 14.82
CA ASN A 149 -3.07 -6.39 15.18
C ASN A 149 -3.92 -5.49 14.28
N TYR A 150 -3.96 -5.75 12.98
CA TYR A 150 -4.81 -5.02 12.04
C TYR A 150 -6.27 -5.01 12.51
N PHE A 151 -6.86 -6.19 12.76
CA PHE A 151 -8.25 -6.30 13.21
C PHE A 151 -8.48 -5.68 14.60
N THR A 152 -7.49 -5.73 15.49
CA THR A 152 -7.54 -5.03 16.78
C THR A 152 -7.62 -3.52 16.59
N TYR A 153 -6.80 -2.96 15.69
CA TYR A 153 -6.78 -1.52 15.42
C TYR A 153 -8.08 -0.98 14.83
N ILE A 154 -8.75 -1.75 13.99
CA ILE A 154 -10.03 -1.36 13.39
C ILE A 154 -11.25 -1.81 14.21
N SER A 155 -11.06 -2.42 15.39
CA SER A 155 -12.17 -2.98 16.19
C SER A 155 -13.26 -1.98 16.53
N GLY A 156 -12.91 -0.70 16.77
CA GLY A 156 -13.83 0.41 17.04
C GLY A 156 -14.44 1.08 15.82
N ALA A 157 -14.08 0.68 14.59
CA ALA A 157 -14.64 1.28 13.38
C ALA A 157 -16.11 0.86 13.20
N LYS A 158 -16.96 1.82 12.77
CA LYS A 158 -18.39 1.55 12.48
C LYS A 158 -18.55 0.54 11.36
N GLU A 159 -17.67 0.59 10.37
CA GLU A 159 -17.66 -0.28 9.21
C GLU A 159 -16.28 -0.94 9.09
N LYS A 160 -16.28 -2.22 8.78
CA LYS A 160 -15.05 -3.02 8.74
C LYS A 160 -15.09 -4.00 7.59
N ILE A 161 -13.98 -4.08 6.88
CA ILE A 161 -13.70 -5.21 6.01
C ILE A 161 -13.06 -6.31 6.87
N THR A 162 -13.67 -7.47 6.90
CA THR A 162 -13.21 -8.61 7.71
C THR A 162 -12.62 -9.74 6.87
N LYS A 163 -12.89 -9.75 5.56
CA LYS A 163 -12.41 -10.74 4.60
C LYS A 163 -11.28 -10.12 3.78
N ILE A 164 -10.07 -10.14 4.34
CA ILE A 164 -8.87 -9.54 3.76
C ILE A 164 -7.81 -10.63 3.58
N THR A 165 -7.07 -10.55 2.47
CA THR A 165 -5.82 -11.27 2.23
C THR A 165 -4.66 -10.30 2.48
N PHE A 166 -3.67 -10.74 3.24
CA PHE A 166 -2.44 -10.01 3.54
C PHE A 166 -1.26 -10.65 2.82
#